data_a91dab16d232016566554125981cc784
#
_entry.id   a91dab16d232016566554125981cc784
#
_cell.length_a   1.000
_cell.length_b   1.000
_cell.length_c   1.000
_cell.angle_alpha   90.00
_cell.angle_beta   90.00
_cell.angle_gamma   90.00
#
_symmetry.space_group_name_H-M   'P 1'
#
loop_
_entity.id
_entity.type
_entity.pdbx_description
1 polymer ?
#
loop_
_entity_poly.entity_id
_entity_poly.type
_entity_poly.pdbx_seq_one_letter_code
_entity_poly.pdbx_strand_id
1 'polypeptide(L)'
;MAGDGVRDAQGHDADESRREFLKIAAAASALLAIGGIASVMKVVIFPSIPANSLSSFPRVKVVSVASLATGVPVEFSYPLDNEPNYVIKLGTKAEGGVGPDGDIVAYSDVCQHLGCNWGYVAPGRSPKVNSSYVAPGPVGYCPCHGSIFDLTQSAKVVGGPSPRPLPQVQLEVDSSGDIYAVGMGPPSIFGHNTGSNNVADDLQGGTLVTSTSEAS
;
A
#
# COMPACT_ATOMS: atom_id res chain seq x y z
N MET A 1 5.37 29.72 -67.93
CA MET A 1 6.45 29.80 -66.92
C MET A 1 5.83 30.39 -65.66
N ALA A 2 5.46 29.54 -64.75
CA ALA A 2 5.08 29.96 -63.38
C ALA A 2 5.02 28.66 -62.52
N GLY A 3 5.88 28.56 -61.56
CA GLY A 3 5.80 27.44 -60.62
C GLY A 3 7.13 27.14 -59.97
N ASP A 4 7.62 27.94 -59.02
CA ASP A 4 8.67 27.56 -58.08
C ASP A 4 8.74 28.59 -56.92
N GLY A 5 7.71 28.66 -56.09
CA GLY A 5 7.72 29.61 -54.99
C GLY A 5 6.99 29.17 -53.72
N VAL A 6 6.44 27.95 -53.67
CA VAL A 6 5.55 27.57 -52.55
C VAL A 6 6.13 26.48 -51.62
N ARG A 7 7.30 25.90 -51.91
CA ARG A 7 7.85 24.78 -51.12
C ARG A 7 8.81 25.17 -50.02
N ASP A 8 9.32 26.37 -49.99
CA ASP A 8 10.37 26.75 -49.02
C ASP A 8 9.85 27.34 -47.71
N ALA A 9 8.59 27.85 -47.71
CA ALA A 9 8.01 28.44 -46.50
C ALA A 9 7.59 27.39 -45.43
N GLN A 10 7.15 26.20 -45.84
CA GLN A 10 6.71 25.17 -44.91
C GLN A 10 7.83 24.40 -44.24
N GLY A 11 9.04 24.38 -44.81
CA GLY A 11 10.22 23.74 -44.23
C GLY A 11 10.84 24.55 -43.09
N HIS A 12 10.71 25.87 -43.15
CA HIS A 12 11.33 26.76 -42.17
C HIS A 12 10.57 26.80 -40.85
N ASP A 13 9.22 26.81 -40.91
CA ASP A 13 8.35 26.80 -39.70
C ASP A 13 8.45 25.49 -38.92
N ALA A 14 8.63 24.35 -39.60
CA ALA A 14 8.76 23.06 -38.95
C ALA A 14 10.10 22.87 -38.21
N ASP A 15 11.17 23.48 -38.72
CA ASP A 15 12.49 23.39 -38.10
C ASP A 15 12.61 24.35 -36.90
N GLU A 16 11.99 25.49 -36.95
CA GLU A 16 11.92 26.46 -35.86
C GLU A 16 11.07 25.93 -34.71
N SER A 17 9.95 25.29 -34.97
CA SER A 17 9.09 24.60 -33.99
C SER A 17 9.81 23.45 -33.30
N ARG A 18 10.61 22.66 -34.04
CA ARG A 18 11.42 21.58 -33.43
C ARG A 18 12.53 22.12 -32.54
N ARG A 19 13.18 23.21 -32.92
CA ARG A 19 14.22 23.86 -32.12
C ARG A 19 13.68 24.43 -30.81
N GLU A 20 12.53 25.06 -30.85
CA GLU A 20 11.82 25.59 -29.68
C GLU A 20 11.39 24.45 -28.74
N PHE A 21 10.83 23.39 -29.27
CA PHE A 21 10.46 22.22 -28.49
C PHE A 21 11.69 21.56 -27.80
N LEU A 22 12.82 21.45 -28.49
CA LEU A 22 14.05 20.91 -27.93
C LEU A 22 14.66 21.81 -26.85
N LYS A 23 14.56 23.14 -26.99
CA LYS A 23 15.00 24.08 -25.95
C LYS A 23 14.14 23.99 -24.70
N ILE A 24 12.81 23.86 -24.85
CA ILE A 24 11.88 23.69 -23.73
C ILE A 24 12.10 22.35 -23.04
N ALA A 25 12.31 21.27 -23.79
CA ALA A 25 12.59 19.95 -23.26
C ALA A 25 13.94 19.89 -22.51
N ALA A 26 14.98 20.54 -23.03
CA ALA A 26 16.28 20.65 -22.36
C ALA A 26 16.23 21.50 -21.09
N ALA A 27 15.46 22.62 -21.09
CA ALA A 27 15.27 23.45 -19.91
C ALA A 27 14.46 22.72 -18.81
N ALA A 28 13.42 21.97 -19.19
CA ALA A 28 12.65 21.14 -18.28
C ALA A 28 13.51 20.02 -17.66
N SER A 29 14.39 19.41 -18.44
CA SER A 29 15.31 18.37 -17.97
C SER A 29 16.38 18.93 -17.01
N ALA A 30 16.86 20.14 -17.24
CA ALA A 30 17.84 20.79 -16.35
C ALA A 30 17.24 21.21 -15.01
N LEU A 31 15.96 21.65 -14.98
CA LEU A 31 15.23 21.96 -13.74
C LEU A 31 14.95 20.72 -12.89
N LEU A 32 14.74 19.57 -13.54
CA LEU A 32 14.58 18.28 -12.85
C LEU A 32 15.89 17.78 -12.24
N ALA A 33 17.05 18.12 -12.82
CA ALA A 33 18.36 17.68 -12.32
C ALA A 33 18.85 18.46 -11.08
N ILE A 34 18.40 19.69 -10.84
CA ILE A 34 18.89 20.55 -9.75
C ILE A 34 17.94 20.54 -8.52
N GLY A 35 16.64 20.23 -8.73
CA GLY A 35 15.63 20.20 -7.66
C GLY A 35 15.15 18.81 -7.25
N GLY A 36 15.59 17.75 -7.92
CA GLY A 36 14.86 16.50 -8.03
C GLY A 36 15.30 15.32 -7.19
N ILE A 37 16.47 15.31 -6.53
CA ILE A 37 16.91 14.10 -5.83
C ILE A 37 16.09 13.82 -4.57
N ALA A 38 15.60 14.83 -3.88
CA ALA A 38 14.77 14.65 -2.69
C ALA A 38 13.30 14.32 -3.02
N SER A 39 12.79 14.77 -4.17
CA SER A 39 11.39 14.53 -4.58
C SER A 39 11.21 13.25 -5.38
N VAL A 40 12.21 12.83 -6.15
CA VAL A 40 12.17 11.60 -6.95
C VAL A 40 12.26 10.34 -6.07
N MET A 41 12.94 10.42 -4.93
CA MET A 41 12.96 9.30 -3.98
C MET A 41 11.60 9.02 -3.32
N LYS A 42 10.72 10.03 -3.20
CA LYS A 42 9.35 9.81 -2.71
C LYS A 42 8.42 9.18 -3.75
N VAL A 43 8.66 9.40 -5.04
CA VAL A 43 7.79 8.92 -6.12
C VAL A 43 8.09 7.47 -6.52
N VAL A 44 9.31 6.98 -6.29
CA VAL A 44 9.71 5.62 -6.68
C VAL A 44 9.40 4.57 -5.60
N ILE A 45 9.22 4.99 -4.34
CA ILE A 45 9.01 4.07 -3.21
C ILE A 45 7.53 3.87 -2.86
N PHE A 46 6.66 4.80 -3.26
CA PHE A 46 5.22 4.66 -3.04
C PHE A 46 4.48 4.96 -4.34
N PRO A 47 3.81 3.97 -4.95
CA PRO A 47 2.87 4.28 -6.02
C PRO A 47 1.88 5.32 -5.46
N SER A 48 1.82 6.47 -6.13
CA SER A 48 0.87 7.52 -5.79
C SER A 48 -0.52 6.90 -5.77
N ILE A 49 -1.16 6.88 -4.60
CA ILE A 49 -2.54 6.46 -4.44
C ILE A 49 -3.37 7.35 -5.36
N PRO A 50 -4.14 6.79 -6.30
CA PRO A 50 -5.05 7.59 -7.10
C PRO A 50 -5.99 8.35 -6.15
N ALA A 51 -6.08 9.66 -6.31
CA ALA A 51 -6.76 10.59 -5.41
C ALA A 51 -8.29 10.43 -5.32
N ASN A 52 -8.85 9.26 -5.61
CA ASN A 52 -10.28 9.09 -5.82
C ASN A 52 -11.05 8.40 -4.68
N SER A 53 -10.41 7.98 -3.60
CA SER A 53 -11.14 7.26 -2.56
C SER A 53 -11.22 7.96 -1.21
N LEU A 54 -10.28 8.78 -0.83
CA LEU A 54 -10.41 9.72 0.29
C LEU A 54 -9.55 10.94 -0.04
N SER A 55 -10.09 12.13 0.10
CA SER A 55 -9.34 13.37 -0.12
C SER A 55 -8.17 13.55 0.85
N SER A 56 -8.17 12.82 1.97
CA SER A 56 -7.06 12.66 2.92
C SER A 56 -7.36 11.53 3.88
N PHE A 57 -6.36 10.70 4.16
CA PHE A 57 -6.44 9.73 5.24
C PHE A 57 -6.22 10.43 6.60
N PRO A 58 -6.98 10.07 7.65
CA PRO A 58 -6.75 10.60 8.98
C PRO A 58 -5.42 10.09 9.56
N ARG A 59 -4.77 10.91 10.39
CA ARG A 59 -3.63 10.46 11.21
C ARG A 59 -4.16 10.01 12.55
N VAL A 60 -4.11 8.70 12.81
CA VAL A 60 -4.73 8.09 13.98
C VAL A 60 -3.71 7.29 14.76
N LYS A 61 -3.59 7.54 16.08
CA LYS A 61 -2.73 6.72 16.95
C LYS A 61 -3.30 5.32 17.04
N VAL A 62 -2.47 4.32 16.79
CA VAL A 62 -2.84 2.90 16.82
C VAL A 62 -2.41 2.28 18.17
N VAL A 63 -1.11 2.31 18.47
CA VAL A 63 -0.51 1.64 19.64
C VAL A 63 0.89 2.21 19.86
N SER A 64 1.55 1.93 20.98
CA SER A 64 2.97 2.23 21.13
C SER A 64 3.85 1.05 20.73
N VAL A 65 5.06 1.32 20.23
CA VAL A 65 6.06 0.27 19.92
C VAL A 65 6.32 -0.63 21.15
N ALA A 66 6.35 -0.02 22.34
CA ALA A 66 6.63 -0.74 23.60
C ALA A 66 5.53 -1.74 23.98
N SER A 67 4.29 -1.52 23.50
CA SER A 67 3.15 -2.40 23.80
C SER A 67 3.06 -3.60 22.84
N LEU A 68 3.81 -3.60 21.73
CA LEU A 68 3.75 -4.68 20.76
C LEU A 68 4.66 -5.85 21.15
N ALA A 69 4.05 -7.01 21.38
CA ALA A 69 4.78 -8.27 21.48
C ALA A 69 5.02 -8.86 20.08
N THR A 70 6.23 -9.41 19.87
CA THR A 70 6.57 -10.04 18.59
C THR A 70 5.65 -11.22 18.28
N GLY A 71 5.08 -11.23 17.08
CA GLY A 71 4.19 -12.28 16.59
C GLY A 71 2.78 -12.24 17.18
N VAL A 72 2.40 -11.17 17.88
CA VAL A 72 1.06 -10.99 18.43
C VAL A 72 0.37 -9.86 17.66
N PRO A 73 -0.64 -10.18 16.81
CA PRO A 73 -1.42 -9.16 16.13
C PRO A 73 -2.26 -8.33 17.11
N VAL A 74 -2.33 -7.02 16.88
CA VAL A 74 -3.23 -6.10 17.57
C VAL A 74 -4.22 -5.56 16.54
N GLU A 75 -5.51 -5.71 16.80
CA GLU A 75 -6.57 -5.27 15.92
C GLU A 75 -6.86 -3.78 16.12
N PHE A 76 -7.15 -3.07 15.03
CA PHE A 76 -7.60 -1.69 15.03
C PHE A 76 -8.42 -1.38 13.79
N SER A 77 -9.30 -0.37 13.87
CA SER A 77 -10.07 0.10 12.72
C SER A 77 -9.37 1.27 12.03
N TYR A 78 -9.29 1.24 10.69
CA TYR A 78 -8.71 2.31 9.88
C TYR A 78 -9.00 2.10 8.39
N PRO A 79 -9.29 3.11 7.56
CA PRO A 79 -9.54 4.52 7.94
C PRO A 79 -10.96 4.75 8.45
N LEU A 80 -11.82 3.75 8.32
CA LEU A 80 -13.21 3.77 8.76
C LEU A 80 -13.40 2.81 9.93
N ASP A 81 -14.43 3.04 10.73
CA ASP A 81 -14.77 2.24 11.93
C ASP A 81 -15.13 0.78 11.63
N ASN A 82 -15.53 0.49 10.39
CA ASN A 82 -15.87 -0.86 9.91
C ASN A 82 -14.74 -1.53 9.10
N GLU A 83 -13.55 -0.94 9.06
CA GLU A 83 -12.41 -1.48 8.31
C GLU A 83 -11.35 -2.05 9.28
N PRO A 84 -11.44 -3.35 9.60
CA PRO A 84 -10.51 -3.99 10.55
C PRO A 84 -9.13 -4.19 9.92
N ASN A 85 -8.10 -3.95 10.73
CA ASN A 85 -6.72 -4.15 10.36
C ASN A 85 -5.95 -4.78 11.53
N TYR A 86 -4.83 -5.44 11.22
CA TYR A 86 -3.85 -5.87 12.20
C TYR A 86 -2.59 -5.03 12.11
N VAL A 87 -2.06 -4.56 13.23
CA VAL A 87 -0.67 -4.15 13.38
C VAL A 87 0.11 -5.27 14.06
N ILE A 88 1.29 -5.61 13.52
CA ILE A 88 2.06 -6.76 13.98
C ILE A 88 3.55 -6.41 14.01
N LYS A 89 4.22 -6.73 15.11
CA LYS A 89 5.69 -6.77 15.18
C LYS A 89 6.14 -8.15 14.72
N LEU A 90 6.77 -8.25 13.54
CA LEU A 90 7.12 -9.54 12.93
C LEU A 90 8.39 -10.16 13.51
N GLY A 91 9.28 -9.37 14.14
CA GLY A 91 10.61 -9.79 14.61
C GLY A 91 11.61 -9.99 13.48
N THR A 92 11.26 -9.59 12.26
CA THR A 92 12.13 -9.57 11.08
C THR A 92 11.75 -8.41 10.19
N LYS A 93 12.74 -7.78 9.55
CA LYS A 93 12.53 -6.63 8.67
C LYS A 93 11.53 -6.95 7.56
N ALA A 94 10.65 -6.00 7.26
CA ALA A 94 9.61 -6.13 6.25
C ALA A 94 9.54 -4.89 5.35
N GLU A 95 9.01 -5.07 4.14
CA GLU A 95 8.74 -3.96 3.22
C GLU A 95 7.66 -3.03 3.79
N GLY A 96 7.96 -1.72 3.83
CA GLY A 96 7.07 -0.72 4.44
C GLY A 96 6.99 -0.82 5.96
N GLY A 97 7.84 -1.64 6.59
CA GLY A 97 7.89 -1.78 8.04
C GLY A 97 8.50 -0.56 8.72
N VAL A 98 7.95 -0.21 9.88
CA VAL A 98 8.38 0.91 10.72
C VAL A 98 9.00 0.42 12.03
N GLY A 99 9.41 1.35 12.88
CA GLY A 99 10.07 1.06 14.15
C GLY A 99 11.58 0.88 14.00
N PRO A 100 12.30 0.66 15.12
CA PRO A 100 13.77 0.58 15.12
C PRO A 100 14.33 -0.52 14.21
N ASP A 101 13.64 -1.65 14.14
CA ASP A 101 14.06 -2.83 13.38
C ASP A 101 13.40 -2.90 11.99
N GLY A 102 12.47 -1.99 11.66
CA GLY A 102 11.69 -2.01 10.43
C GLY A 102 10.81 -3.26 10.31
N ASP A 103 10.34 -3.77 11.43
CA ASP A 103 9.63 -5.05 11.55
C ASP A 103 8.15 -4.91 11.96
N ILE A 104 7.67 -3.68 12.10
CA ILE A 104 6.28 -3.40 12.46
C ILE A 104 5.53 -3.01 11.19
N VAL A 105 4.53 -3.81 10.85
CA VAL A 105 3.68 -3.63 9.66
C VAL A 105 2.22 -3.67 10.05
N ALA A 106 1.37 -3.11 9.20
CA ALA A 106 -0.07 -3.26 9.36
C ALA A 106 -0.76 -3.54 8.02
N TYR A 107 -1.75 -4.42 8.07
CA TYR A 107 -2.51 -4.87 6.91
C TYR A 107 -4.00 -4.97 7.23
N SER A 108 -4.83 -4.77 6.21
CA SER A 108 -6.26 -5.08 6.31
C SER A 108 -6.45 -6.53 6.75
N ASP A 109 -7.36 -6.77 7.70
CA ASP A 109 -7.75 -8.12 8.11
C ASP A 109 -8.65 -8.82 7.08
N VAL A 110 -9.11 -8.09 6.07
CA VAL A 110 -10.00 -8.62 5.03
C VAL A 110 -9.22 -9.35 3.95
N CYS A 111 -9.39 -10.67 3.87
CA CYS A 111 -8.81 -11.50 2.81
C CYS A 111 -9.34 -11.06 1.44
N GLN A 112 -8.42 -10.74 0.54
CA GLN A 112 -8.72 -10.18 -0.77
C GLN A 112 -9.27 -11.20 -1.78
N HIS A 113 -9.63 -12.41 -1.33
CA HIS A 113 -10.39 -13.38 -2.11
C HIS A 113 -11.91 -13.14 -1.97
N LEU A 114 -12.49 -13.40 -0.81
CA LEU A 114 -13.94 -13.31 -0.55
C LEU A 114 -14.26 -12.72 0.84
N GLY A 115 -13.38 -11.93 1.43
CA GLY A 115 -13.67 -11.14 2.62
C GLY A 115 -13.58 -11.87 3.98
N CYS A 116 -13.04 -13.09 4.03
CA CYS A 116 -12.80 -13.74 5.32
C CYS A 116 -11.64 -13.06 6.07
N ASN A 117 -11.70 -13.08 7.39
CA ASN A 117 -10.57 -12.69 8.23
C ASN A 117 -9.46 -13.72 8.13
N TRP A 118 -8.22 -13.28 7.98
CA TRP A 118 -7.06 -14.15 7.99
C TRP A 118 -6.43 -14.19 9.38
N GLY A 119 -5.62 -15.20 9.64
CA GLY A 119 -4.90 -15.34 10.90
C GLY A 119 -3.40 -15.30 10.70
N TYR A 120 -2.67 -14.72 11.66
CA TYR A 120 -1.21 -14.72 11.68
C TYR A 120 -0.67 -16.13 11.97
N VAL A 121 0.33 -16.54 11.22
CA VAL A 121 1.08 -17.79 11.45
C VAL A 121 2.55 -17.47 11.55
N ALA A 122 3.13 -17.76 12.72
CA ALA A 122 4.54 -17.53 12.98
C ALA A 122 5.44 -18.49 12.17
N PRO A 123 6.71 -18.13 11.93
CA PRO A 123 7.68 -19.01 11.27
C PRO A 123 7.77 -20.37 11.94
N GLY A 124 7.81 -21.43 11.13
CA GLY A 124 7.88 -22.82 11.61
C GLY A 124 6.58 -23.34 12.24
N ARG A 125 5.50 -22.60 12.19
CA ARG A 125 4.19 -23.01 12.69
C ARG A 125 3.23 -23.34 11.55
N SER A 126 2.19 -24.07 11.90
CA SER A 126 1.08 -24.43 11.01
C SER A 126 -0.19 -23.69 11.43
N PRO A 127 -1.03 -23.26 10.48
CA PRO A 127 -2.37 -22.77 10.82
C PRO A 127 -3.23 -23.90 11.39
N LYS A 128 -4.11 -23.57 12.34
CA LYS A 128 -4.98 -24.57 13.01
C LYS A 128 -5.81 -25.42 12.05
N VAL A 129 -6.19 -24.83 10.91
CA VAL A 129 -7.05 -25.48 9.91
C VAL A 129 -6.27 -26.25 8.84
N ASN A 130 -4.94 -26.16 8.80
CA ASN A 130 -4.10 -26.86 7.82
C ASN A 130 -2.74 -27.21 8.43
N SER A 131 -2.67 -28.34 9.12
CA SER A 131 -1.44 -28.83 9.76
C SER A 131 -0.36 -29.30 8.76
N SER A 132 -0.72 -29.51 7.50
CA SER A 132 0.24 -29.92 6.46
C SER A 132 1.06 -28.76 5.93
N TYR A 133 0.62 -27.52 6.12
CA TYR A 133 1.36 -26.33 5.74
C TYR A 133 2.21 -25.87 6.93
N VAL A 134 3.50 -25.69 6.74
CA VAL A 134 4.41 -25.08 7.72
C VAL A 134 4.91 -23.75 7.15
N ALA A 135 4.66 -22.67 7.87
CA ALA A 135 5.04 -21.32 7.45
C ALA A 135 6.58 -21.16 7.41
N PRO A 136 7.18 -20.80 6.25
CA PRO A 136 8.62 -20.57 6.15
C PRO A 136 9.07 -19.26 6.80
N GLY A 137 8.14 -18.32 6.97
CA GLY A 137 8.31 -16.98 7.53
C GLY A 137 7.01 -16.49 8.17
N PRO A 138 6.94 -15.22 8.60
CA PRO A 138 5.70 -14.62 9.07
C PRO A 138 4.68 -14.53 7.94
N VAL A 139 3.56 -15.22 8.05
CA VAL A 139 2.50 -15.21 7.01
C VAL A 139 1.13 -14.92 7.60
N GLY A 140 0.26 -14.33 6.77
CA GLY A 140 -1.18 -14.35 6.95
C GLY A 140 -1.76 -15.58 6.27
N TYR A 141 -2.60 -16.34 6.96
CA TYR A 141 -3.29 -17.50 6.40
C TYR A 141 -4.80 -17.32 6.49
N CYS A 142 -5.49 -17.35 5.36
CA CYS A 142 -6.93 -17.28 5.32
C CYS A 142 -7.55 -18.67 5.48
N PRO A 143 -8.33 -18.93 6.54
CA PRO A 143 -8.86 -20.27 6.82
C PRO A 143 -9.95 -20.72 5.85
N CYS A 144 -10.61 -19.78 5.13
CA CYS A 144 -11.73 -20.13 4.26
C CYS A 144 -11.30 -20.92 3.03
N HIS A 145 -10.27 -20.43 2.31
CA HIS A 145 -9.85 -21.07 1.06
C HIS A 145 -8.33 -21.22 0.94
N GLY A 146 -7.59 -21.00 2.04
CA GLY A 146 -6.15 -21.23 2.09
C GLY A 146 -5.30 -20.20 1.36
N SER A 147 -5.75 -18.96 1.22
CA SER A 147 -4.88 -17.88 0.73
C SER A 147 -3.76 -17.61 1.75
N ILE A 148 -2.54 -17.43 1.25
CA ILE A 148 -1.33 -17.24 2.06
C ILE A 148 -0.65 -15.96 1.61
N PHE A 149 -0.34 -15.10 2.56
CA PHE A 149 0.24 -13.78 2.36
C PHE A 149 1.58 -13.67 3.08
N ASP A 150 2.66 -13.36 2.36
CA ASP A 150 3.97 -13.10 2.97
C ASP A 150 3.99 -11.68 3.58
N LEU A 151 3.95 -11.60 4.89
CA LEU A 151 3.87 -10.31 5.60
C LEU A 151 5.19 -9.53 5.58
N THR A 152 6.29 -10.14 5.15
CA THR A 152 7.58 -9.45 4.99
C THR A 152 7.71 -8.76 3.63
N GLN A 153 6.87 -9.13 2.66
CA GLN A 153 6.87 -8.63 1.29
C GLN A 153 5.53 -7.97 0.93
N SER A 154 5.15 -6.94 1.67
CA SER A 154 3.90 -6.17 1.45
C SER A 154 2.66 -7.07 1.32
N ALA A 155 2.59 -8.12 2.14
CA ALA A 155 1.52 -9.13 2.13
C ALA A 155 1.28 -9.76 0.76
N LYS A 156 2.34 -9.96 -0.03
CA LYS A 156 2.29 -10.63 -1.32
C LYS A 156 1.65 -12.01 -1.21
N VAL A 157 0.78 -12.33 -2.16
CA VAL A 157 0.17 -13.67 -2.24
C VAL A 157 1.23 -14.69 -2.62
N VAL A 158 1.43 -15.70 -1.78
CA VAL A 158 2.38 -16.80 -1.99
C VAL A 158 1.69 -18.14 -2.08
N GLY A 159 0.37 -18.18 -1.92
CA GLY A 159 -0.46 -19.38 -2.10
C GLY A 159 -1.95 -19.10 -1.99
N GLY A 160 -2.75 -20.04 -2.50
CA GLY A 160 -4.21 -19.93 -2.48
C GLY A 160 -4.83 -19.02 -3.53
N PRO A 161 -6.14 -18.80 -3.47
CA PRO A 161 -6.90 -18.19 -4.57
C PRO A 161 -6.98 -16.65 -4.50
N SER A 162 -6.40 -15.97 -3.52
CA SER A 162 -6.47 -14.51 -3.47
C SER A 162 -5.85 -13.88 -4.72
N PRO A 163 -6.57 -13.00 -5.45
CA PRO A 163 -6.06 -12.42 -6.69
C PRO A 163 -5.05 -11.27 -6.46
N ARG A 164 -4.91 -10.79 -5.22
CA ARG A 164 -4.07 -9.63 -4.89
C ARG A 164 -3.60 -9.66 -3.42
N PRO A 165 -2.53 -8.90 -3.08
CA PRO A 165 -2.04 -8.76 -1.71
C PRO A 165 -3.08 -8.10 -0.81
N LEU A 166 -2.88 -8.22 0.51
CA LEU A 166 -3.66 -7.47 1.48
C LEU A 166 -3.31 -5.96 1.36
N PRO A 167 -4.30 -5.06 1.45
CA PRO A 167 -4.03 -3.64 1.55
C PRO A 167 -3.17 -3.34 2.78
N GLN A 168 -2.07 -2.62 2.56
CA GLN A 168 -1.15 -2.23 3.63
C GLN A 168 -1.55 -0.89 4.22
N VAL A 169 -1.65 -0.81 5.54
CA VAL A 169 -1.78 0.46 6.25
C VAL A 169 -0.40 1.09 6.37
N GLN A 170 -0.27 2.34 5.94
CA GLN A 170 0.95 3.12 6.08
C GLN A 170 1.08 3.61 7.52
N LEU A 171 2.21 3.31 8.14
CA LEU A 171 2.48 3.63 9.53
C LEU A 171 3.57 4.69 9.65
N GLU A 172 3.49 5.49 10.70
CA GLU A 172 4.55 6.39 11.18
C GLU A 172 4.81 6.12 12.66
N VAL A 173 6.06 6.29 13.10
CA VAL A 173 6.41 6.25 14.52
C VAL A 173 6.93 7.62 14.91
N ASP A 174 6.39 8.20 15.96
CA ASP A 174 6.85 9.49 16.47
C ASP A 174 8.04 9.34 17.45
N SER A 175 8.53 10.46 17.94
CA SER A 175 9.67 10.50 18.88
C SER A 175 9.37 9.90 20.25
N SER A 176 8.09 9.69 20.59
CA SER A 176 7.65 9.06 21.84
C SER A 176 7.54 7.55 21.69
N GLY A 177 7.66 7.03 20.46
CA GLY A 177 7.46 5.62 20.13
C GLY A 177 5.98 5.27 19.90
N ASP A 178 5.13 6.26 19.72
CA ASP A 178 3.73 6.01 19.35
C ASP A 178 3.60 5.78 17.84
N ILE A 179 2.82 4.77 17.48
CA ILE A 179 2.57 4.36 16.10
C ILE A 179 1.26 4.98 15.62
N TYR A 180 1.30 5.60 14.45
CA TYR A 180 0.15 6.21 13.81
C TYR A 180 -0.12 5.58 12.45
N ALA A 181 -1.39 5.31 12.15
CA ALA A 181 -1.86 5.03 10.80
C ALA A 181 -2.06 6.37 10.07
N VAL A 182 -1.52 6.48 8.86
CA VAL A 182 -1.52 7.73 8.08
C VAL A 182 -1.98 7.56 6.64
N GLY A 183 -2.20 6.33 6.20
CA GLY A 183 -2.63 6.01 4.84
C GLY A 183 -2.93 4.53 4.66
N MET A 184 -3.50 4.17 3.54
CA MET A 184 -3.79 2.79 3.16
C MET A 184 -3.57 2.59 1.67
N GLY A 185 -2.99 1.47 1.28
CA GLY A 185 -2.78 1.12 -0.12
C GLY A 185 -2.51 -0.37 -0.34
N PRO A 186 -2.89 -0.91 -1.50
CA PRO A 186 -3.70 -0.29 -2.55
C PRO A 186 -5.06 0.15 -2.01
N PRO A 187 -5.70 1.17 -2.64
CA PRO A 187 -6.87 1.83 -2.05
C PRO A 187 -8.10 0.93 -1.92
N SER A 188 -8.22 -0.08 -2.76
CA SER A 188 -9.40 -0.95 -2.79
C SER A 188 -9.26 -2.15 -1.87
N ILE A 189 -10.24 -2.37 -1.01
CA ILE A 189 -10.44 -3.62 -0.26
C ILE A 189 -11.35 -4.52 -1.09
N PHE A 190 -10.76 -5.54 -1.69
CA PHE A 190 -11.48 -6.52 -2.49
C PHE A 190 -12.09 -7.60 -1.60
N GLY A 191 -13.24 -8.14 -1.98
CA GLY A 191 -13.87 -9.24 -1.26
C GLY A 191 -14.61 -8.83 0.02
N HIS A 192 -14.68 -7.56 0.33
CA HIS A 192 -15.40 -7.05 1.48
C HIS A 192 -16.89 -7.37 1.42
N ASN A 193 -17.48 -7.28 0.24
CA ASN A 193 -18.85 -7.70 -0.01
C ASN A 193 -18.85 -9.09 -0.64
N THR A 194 -19.12 -10.11 0.14
CA THR A 194 -19.18 -11.52 -0.29
C THR A 194 -20.42 -11.85 -1.15
N GLY A 195 -21.16 -10.86 -1.60
CA GLY A 195 -22.20 -11.02 -2.60
C GLY A 195 -21.64 -11.60 -3.91
N SER A 196 -22.50 -12.05 -4.77
CA SER A 196 -22.24 -12.93 -5.92
C SER A 196 -21.22 -12.45 -6.96
N ASN A 197 -20.59 -11.30 -6.83
CA ASN A 197 -19.88 -10.66 -7.93
C ASN A 197 -18.36 -10.53 -7.78
N ASN A 198 -17.76 -10.84 -6.62
CA ASN A 198 -16.31 -10.66 -6.38
C ASN A 198 -15.76 -9.32 -6.88
N VAL A 199 -16.55 -8.27 -6.79
CA VAL A 199 -16.18 -6.94 -7.24
C VAL A 199 -15.22 -6.34 -6.23
N ALA A 200 -14.17 -5.71 -6.71
CA ALA A 200 -13.33 -4.88 -5.85
C ALA A 200 -14.20 -3.79 -5.24
N ASP A 201 -14.36 -3.85 -3.94
CA ASP A 201 -15.04 -2.81 -3.20
C ASP A 201 -14.00 -1.87 -2.62
N ASP A 202 -14.14 -0.60 -2.92
CA ASP A 202 -13.49 0.44 -2.15
C ASP A 202 -14.07 0.47 -0.73
N LEU A 203 -13.50 1.30 0.12
CA LEU A 203 -13.96 1.52 1.47
C LEU A 203 -15.49 1.68 1.50
N GLN A 204 -16.15 0.74 2.15
CA GLN A 204 -17.62 0.52 2.08
C GLN A 204 -18.40 1.43 3.03
N GLY A 205 -18.21 2.71 2.99
CA GLY A 205 -18.93 3.59 3.90
C GLY A 205 -18.58 3.33 5.37
N GLY A 206 -18.96 4.19 6.24
CA GLY A 206 -18.61 4.16 7.65
C GLY A 206 -18.17 5.52 8.11
N THR A 207 -17.81 5.64 9.38
CA THR A 207 -17.34 6.89 9.96
C THR A 207 -15.82 6.91 9.97
N LEU A 208 -15.20 8.04 9.57
CA LEU A 208 -13.76 8.21 9.69
C LEU A 208 -13.33 8.05 11.15
N VAL A 209 -12.34 7.21 11.37
CA VAL A 209 -11.75 7.03 12.69
C VAL A 209 -10.96 8.28 13.04
N THR A 210 -11.27 8.89 14.17
CA THR A 210 -10.53 10.09 14.69
C THR A 210 -9.59 9.75 15.83
N SER A 211 -9.84 8.63 16.51
CA SER A 211 -8.96 8.04 17.53
C SER A 211 -9.24 6.54 17.57
N THR A 212 -8.21 5.71 17.68
CA THR A 212 -8.45 4.32 18.04
C THR A 212 -8.78 4.26 19.54
N SER A 213 -9.85 3.56 19.90
CA SER A 213 -9.95 3.00 21.24
C SER A 213 -8.79 2.02 21.36
N GLU A 214 -7.91 2.18 22.36
CA GLU A 214 -6.89 1.19 22.62
C GLU A 214 -7.56 -0.18 22.67
N ALA A 215 -7.09 -1.11 21.83
CA ALA A 215 -7.58 -2.47 21.85
C ALA A 215 -7.21 -3.06 23.22
N SER A 216 -8.23 -3.38 23.99
CA SER A 216 -8.15 -3.98 25.33
C SER A 216 -7.73 -5.43 25.24
#